data_26a8985b2625abca964267cd73d51bef
#
_entry.id   26a8985b2625abca964267cd73d51bef
#
_cell.length_a   1.000
_cell.length_b   1.000
_cell.length_c   1.000
_cell.angle_alpha   90.00
_cell.angle_beta   90.00
_cell.angle_gamma   90.00
#
_symmetry.space_group_name_H-M   'P 1'
#
loop_
_entity.id
_entity.type
_entity.pdbx_description
1 polymer ?
#
loop_
_entity_poly.entity_id
_entity_poly.type
_entity_poly.pdbx_seq_one_letter_code
_entity_poly.pdbx_strand_id
1 'polypeptide(L)'
;MIDFWTEFLLYAIAVIVTVAVLARPIGAYVYRVVAVGPASASRWMRLESAVWRGLGIDPTVEMGFAGYARALIAFNVVGGIALYLLLRLQGHLPLALADRPGFSPDLSFNTALSFLTNTNWQAYSGDNTLNHSVQMAGLTVQNFLSAATGISVAVALGRGLGSRAEGRLGNFWADCLRTTVYVLLPGAILLALYFGIAGAVQTLQYDAVVHTVEGAVQHIAVGPVASQEAIKMFGTNGGGFFGANSAHPFENPTALSNFVQIVALLCIPFALTYTFGLQVGRPRDARLLRQVMLGLLVALAFLGGAAEQRNAVPSGINVSAAPSALQSGGLMEGKETRFGIVSSTLFTAATTGTSTGATDASIDSMTAMGTFVPLFLIQLSELTPGGVGSGIYTMVVYALLAVFIAGLMIGRTPEYLGKKIEATEMKLVAIFVLVTPALVLIGTAVAVLWLDALKSVGNPGARGFTEILYGYSSAANNNGSSMGGLNANTPFFNISLGIAMFLGRFWPIVAALGLADAFSRKRPLEPGPGTMPTSGLVFGMLLVGTIVLVGVLTFVPALTLGPVADALVTAGGTAP
;
A
#
# COMPACT_ATOMS: atom_id res chain seq x y z
N MET A 1 -18.64 24.64 -17.58
CA MET A 1 -17.45 23.98 -17.00
C MET A 1 -17.77 23.72 -15.53
N ILE A 2 -17.67 22.46 -15.08
CA ILE A 2 -17.82 22.13 -13.66
C ILE A 2 -16.58 22.70 -12.95
N ASP A 3 -16.75 23.40 -11.85
CA ASP A 3 -15.63 23.91 -11.08
C ASP A 3 -14.92 22.77 -10.33
N PHE A 4 -13.65 22.96 -9.97
CA PHE A 4 -12.83 21.96 -9.29
C PHE A 4 -13.51 21.35 -8.06
N TRP A 5 -14.19 22.18 -7.25
CA TRP A 5 -14.79 21.73 -6.01
C TRP A 5 -15.97 20.79 -6.23
N THR A 6 -16.80 21.10 -7.23
CA THR A 6 -17.93 20.27 -7.65
C THR A 6 -17.44 18.97 -8.28
N GLU A 7 -16.42 19.03 -9.15
CA GLU A 7 -15.82 17.86 -9.76
C GLU A 7 -15.20 16.93 -8.70
N PHE A 8 -14.42 17.47 -7.76
CA PHE A 8 -13.83 16.70 -6.66
C PHE A 8 -14.91 16.01 -5.83
N LEU A 9 -15.95 16.73 -5.45
CA LEU A 9 -17.03 16.18 -4.64
C LEU A 9 -17.76 15.04 -5.36
N LEU A 10 -18.12 15.23 -6.62
CA LEU A 10 -18.82 14.22 -7.41
C LEU A 10 -17.97 12.97 -7.63
N TYR A 11 -16.69 13.16 -7.97
CA TYR A 11 -15.76 12.05 -8.20
C TYR A 11 -15.49 11.27 -6.89
N ALA A 12 -15.23 11.97 -5.78
CA ALA A 12 -15.04 11.36 -4.47
C ALA A 12 -16.29 10.59 -4.02
N ILE A 13 -17.49 11.16 -4.17
CA ILE A 13 -18.75 10.47 -3.86
C ILE A 13 -18.90 9.21 -4.71
N ALA A 14 -18.63 9.28 -6.02
CA ALA A 14 -18.72 8.12 -6.91
C ALA A 14 -17.78 6.99 -6.46
N VAL A 15 -16.52 7.31 -6.13
CA VAL A 15 -15.56 6.34 -5.58
C VAL A 15 -16.04 5.74 -4.26
N ILE A 16 -16.46 6.58 -3.31
CA ILE A 16 -16.90 6.14 -1.97
C ILE A 16 -18.12 5.23 -2.06
N VAL A 17 -19.11 5.60 -2.86
CA VAL A 17 -20.35 4.80 -3.04
C VAL A 17 -19.99 3.46 -3.67
N THR A 18 -19.19 3.45 -4.73
CA THR A 18 -18.77 2.21 -5.41
C THR A 18 -18.02 1.29 -4.47
N VAL A 19 -17.04 1.82 -3.73
CA VAL A 19 -16.27 1.04 -2.73
C VAL A 19 -17.20 0.54 -1.62
N ALA A 20 -18.12 1.35 -1.10
CA ALA A 20 -19.04 0.94 -0.04
C ALA A 20 -19.99 -0.19 -0.48
N VAL A 21 -20.45 -0.16 -1.73
CA VAL A 21 -21.28 -1.22 -2.31
C VAL A 21 -20.50 -2.53 -2.47
N LEU A 22 -19.25 -2.46 -2.93
CA LEU A 22 -18.43 -3.64 -3.19
C LEU A 22 -17.78 -4.22 -1.93
N ALA A 23 -17.28 -3.38 -1.02
CA ALA A 23 -16.52 -3.81 0.14
C ALA A 23 -17.33 -4.70 1.12
N ARG A 24 -18.64 -4.44 1.27
CA ARG A 24 -19.48 -5.23 2.17
C ARG A 24 -19.66 -6.69 1.73
N PRO A 25 -20.09 -7.00 0.49
CA PRO A 25 -20.20 -8.39 0.03
C PRO A 25 -18.83 -9.07 -0.06
N ILE A 26 -17.78 -8.38 -0.50
CA ILE A 26 -16.42 -8.94 -0.55
C ILE A 26 -15.93 -9.27 0.86
N GLY A 27 -16.12 -8.39 1.83
CA GLY A 27 -15.72 -8.66 3.22
C GLY A 27 -16.47 -9.83 3.85
N ALA A 28 -17.75 -9.97 3.57
CA ALA A 28 -18.55 -11.13 3.99
C ALA A 28 -18.09 -12.43 3.29
N TYR A 29 -17.65 -12.33 2.04
CA TYR A 29 -17.09 -13.45 1.29
C TYR A 29 -15.74 -13.88 1.85
N VAL A 30 -14.82 -12.94 2.07
CA VAL A 30 -13.51 -13.20 2.71
C VAL A 30 -13.69 -13.84 4.09
N TYR A 31 -14.62 -13.34 4.90
CA TYR A 31 -14.94 -13.95 6.20
C TYR A 31 -15.33 -15.43 6.06
N ARG A 32 -16.24 -15.75 5.13
CA ARG A 32 -16.70 -17.13 4.94
C ARG A 32 -15.61 -18.07 4.42
N VAL A 33 -14.81 -17.61 3.47
CA VAL A 33 -13.85 -18.46 2.75
C VAL A 33 -12.52 -18.60 3.48
N VAL A 34 -12.01 -17.50 4.05
CA VAL A 34 -10.69 -17.47 4.68
C VAL A 34 -10.81 -17.61 6.20
N ALA A 35 -11.62 -16.78 6.85
CA ALA A 35 -11.67 -16.74 8.31
C ALA A 35 -12.37 -17.97 8.92
N VAL A 36 -13.45 -18.45 8.30
CA VAL A 36 -14.21 -19.64 8.74
C VAL A 36 -13.73 -20.89 7.99
N GLY A 37 -13.38 -20.73 6.72
CA GLY A 37 -13.02 -21.82 5.82
C GLY A 37 -14.23 -22.40 5.06
N PRO A 38 -14.02 -23.07 3.92
CA PRO A 38 -15.07 -23.62 3.11
C PRO A 38 -15.76 -24.81 3.79
N ALA A 39 -17.06 -24.95 3.56
CA ALA A 39 -17.84 -26.10 4.07
C ALA A 39 -17.26 -27.42 3.52
N SER A 40 -17.23 -28.45 4.37
CA SER A 40 -16.58 -29.75 4.14
C SER A 40 -17.04 -30.53 2.88
N ALA A 41 -18.16 -30.17 2.26
CA ALA A 41 -18.73 -30.85 1.09
C ALA A 41 -18.52 -30.15 -0.27
N SER A 42 -17.78 -29.03 -0.32
CA SER A 42 -17.63 -28.27 -1.56
C SER A 42 -16.65 -28.93 -2.57
N ARG A 43 -16.89 -28.74 -3.89
CA ARG A 43 -15.94 -29.17 -4.95
C ARG A 43 -14.56 -28.57 -4.77
N TRP A 44 -14.46 -27.40 -4.19
CA TRP A 44 -13.23 -26.66 -3.89
C TRP A 44 -12.36 -27.37 -2.88
N MET A 45 -12.95 -28.03 -1.87
CA MET A 45 -12.20 -28.86 -0.92
C MET A 45 -11.50 -30.06 -1.55
N ARG A 46 -12.00 -30.59 -2.66
CA ARG A 46 -11.33 -31.66 -3.38
C ARG A 46 -10.05 -31.18 -4.08
N LEU A 47 -10.06 -29.96 -4.63
CA LEU A 47 -8.88 -29.33 -5.21
C LEU A 47 -7.87 -28.97 -4.10
N GLU A 48 -8.32 -28.34 -3.01
CA GLU A 48 -7.48 -28.10 -1.83
C GLU A 48 -6.86 -29.39 -1.31
N SER A 49 -7.62 -30.48 -1.16
CA SER A 49 -7.13 -31.74 -0.61
C SER A 49 -6.03 -32.38 -1.47
N ALA A 50 -6.02 -32.14 -2.77
CA ALA A 50 -4.94 -32.58 -3.64
C ALA A 50 -3.66 -31.76 -3.40
N VAL A 51 -3.80 -30.45 -3.27
CA VAL A 51 -2.68 -29.53 -2.95
C VAL A 51 -2.10 -29.86 -1.57
N TRP A 52 -2.95 -30.02 -0.56
CA TRP A 52 -2.51 -30.35 0.81
C TRP A 52 -1.78 -31.66 0.90
N ARG A 53 -2.26 -32.69 0.22
CA ARG A 53 -1.58 -33.99 0.14
C ARG A 53 -0.23 -33.89 -0.57
N GLY A 54 -0.15 -33.11 -1.65
CA GLY A 54 1.10 -32.87 -2.38
C GLY A 54 2.15 -32.12 -1.56
N LEU A 55 1.70 -31.19 -0.71
CA LEU A 55 2.58 -30.38 0.16
C LEU A 55 2.86 -31.03 1.53
N GLY A 56 2.17 -32.14 1.87
CA GLY A 56 2.29 -32.76 3.21
C GLY A 56 1.79 -31.88 4.34
N ILE A 57 0.85 -30.96 4.08
CA ILE A 57 0.31 -30.01 5.05
C ILE A 57 -1.10 -30.45 5.47
N ASP A 58 -1.35 -30.47 6.78
CA ASP A 58 -2.71 -30.63 7.32
C ASP A 58 -3.30 -29.23 7.60
N PRO A 59 -4.29 -28.76 6.81
CA PRO A 59 -4.90 -27.45 6.97
C PRO A 59 -5.78 -27.33 8.22
N THR A 60 -6.08 -28.46 8.92
CA THR A 60 -6.92 -28.47 10.13
C THR A 60 -6.10 -28.23 11.39
N VAL A 61 -4.78 -28.39 11.32
CA VAL A 61 -3.88 -28.15 12.46
C VAL A 61 -3.74 -26.66 12.70
N GLU A 62 -4.29 -26.19 13.80
CA GLU A 62 -4.19 -24.79 14.20
C GLU A 62 -2.83 -24.48 14.80
N MET A 63 -2.25 -23.37 14.37
CA MET A 63 -0.94 -22.88 14.81
C MET A 63 -1.09 -21.82 15.90
N GLY A 64 -0.22 -21.88 16.91
CA GLY A 64 0.03 -20.74 17.80
C GLY A 64 0.97 -19.73 17.16
N PHE A 65 1.30 -18.65 17.89
CA PHE A 65 2.17 -17.56 17.42
C PHE A 65 3.45 -18.04 16.71
N ALA A 66 4.27 -18.84 17.39
CA ALA A 66 5.57 -19.25 16.85
C ALA A 66 5.45 -20.12 15.58
N GLY A 67 4.44 -20.98 15.49
CA GLY A 67 4.18 -21.81 14.31
C GLY A 67 3.74 -20.98 13.12
N TYR A 68 2.80 -20.07 13.34
CA TYR A 68 2.26 -19.17 12.31
C TYR A 68 3.34 -18.21 11.78
N ALA A 69 4.09 -17.56 12.69
CA ALA A 69 5.16 -16.63 12.31
C ALA A 69 6.29 -17.32 11.55
N ARG A 70 6.73 -18.52 11.98
CA ARG A 70 7.77 -19.28 11.26
C ARG A 70 7.33 -19.71 9.88
N ALA A 71 6.09 -20.19 9.73
CA ALA A 71 5.54 -20.58 8.43
C ALA A 71 5.47 -19.37 7.48
N LEU A 72 4.99 -18.23 7.96
CA LEU A 72 4.90 -16.98 7.22
C LEU A 72 6.28 -16.50 6.76
N ILE A 73 7.25 -16.41 7.67
CA ILE A 73 8.61 -15.94 7.35
C ILE A 73 9.28 -16.89 6.36
N ALA A 74 9.21 -18.21 6.59
CA ALA A 74 9.81 -19.21 5.68
C ALA A 74 9.21 -19.11 4.28
N PHE A 75 7.88 -18.98 4.15
CA PHE A 75 7.19 -18.83 2.87
C PHE A 75 7.69 -17.59 2.10
N ASN A 76 7.75 -16.45 2.77
CA ASN A 76 8.17 -15.20 2.14
C ASN A 76 9.67 -15.22 1.79
N VAL A 77 10.53 -15.76 2.65
CA VAL A 77 11.97 -15.89 2.36
C VAL A 77 12.22 -16.79 1.16
N VAL A 78 11.53 -17.93 1.07
CA VAL A 78 11.62 -18.82 -0.12
C VAL A 78 11.16 -18.10 -1.39
N GLY A 79 10.03 -17.37 -1.34
CA GLY A 79 9.55 -16.55 -2.45
C GLY A 79 10.55 -15.47 -2.86
N GLY A 80 11.16 -14.78 -1.88
CA GLY A 80 12.18 -13.77 -2.12
C GLY A 80 13.45 -14.34 -2.75
N ILE A 81 13.94 -15.48 -2.28
CA ILE A 81 15.10 -16.19 -2.88
C ILE A 81 14.77 -16.60 -4.31
N ALA A 82 13.59 -17.15 -4.56
CA ALA A 82 13.16 -17.54 -5.90
C ALA A 82 13.13 -16.32 -6.84
N LEU A 83 12.55 -15.20 -6.41
CA LEU A 83 12.54 -13.97 -7.21
C LEU A 83 13.96 -13.42 -7.44
N TYR A 84 14.82 -13.41 -6.42
CA TYR A 84 16.22 -13.01 -6.56
C TYR A 84 16.93 -13.82 -7.65
N LEU A 85 16.75 -15.14 -7.64
CA LEU A 85 17.35 -16.03 -8.65
C LEU A 85 16.77 -15.78 -10.04
N LEU A 86 15.45 -15.56 -10.17
CA LEU A 86 14.83 -15.23 -11.45
C LEU A 86 15.41 -13.93 -12.04
N LEU A 87 15.60 -12.89 -11.22
CA LEU A 87 16.21 -11.63 -11.64
C LEU A 87 17.68 -11.79 -12.05
N ARG A 88 18.45 -12.58 -11.31
CA ARG A 88 19.85 -12.85 -11.62
C ARG A 88 20.04 -13.68 -12.89
N LEU A 89 19.12 -14.58 -13.17
CA LEU A 89 19.23 -15.55 -14.25
C LEU A 89 18.34 -15.22 -15.46
N GLN A 90 17.73 -14.03 -15.50
CA GLN A 90 16.71 -13.70 -16.52
C GLN A 90 17.20 -13.86 -17.96
N GLY A 91 18.48 -13.64 -18.26
CA GLY A 91 19.04 -13.84 -19.60
C GLY A 91 19.10 -15.30 -20.07
N HIS A 92 18.86 -16.27 -19.17
CA HIS A 92 18.84 -17.71 -19.46
C HIS A 92 17.43 -18.32 -19.38
N LEU A 93 16.42 -17.52 -19.06
CA LEU A 93 15.03 -17.98 -18.94
C LEU A 93 14.32 -18.02 -20.30
N PRO A 94 13.23 -18.77 -20.45
CA PRO A 94 12.37 -18.67 -21.62
C PRO A 94 11.91 -17.23 -21.86
N LEU A 95 11.70 -16.86 -23.11
CA LEU A 95 11.37 -15.48 -23.51
C LEU A 95 12.48 -14.45 -23.12
N ALA A 96 13.75 -14.86 -23.06
CA ALA A 96 14.85 -13.95 -22.82
C ALA A 96 15.23 -13.18 -24.09
N LEU A 97 15.48 -11.88 -23.95
CA LEU A 97 16.11 -11.06 -24.98
C LEU A 97 17.61 -10.94 -24.69
N ALA A 98 18.42 -10.95 -25.76
CA ALA A 98 19.88 -10.93 -25.62
C ALA A 98 20.42 -9.61 -25.01
N ASP A 99 19.69 -8.53 -25.15
CA ASP A 99 20.01 -7.20 -24.63
C ASP A 99 19.53 -6.97 -23.19
N ARG A 100 18.86 -7.96 -22.56
CA ARG A 100 18.36 -7.88 -21.18
C ARG A 100 19.09 -8.88 -20.27
N PRO A 101 20.31 -8.54 -19.83
CA PRO A 101 21.09 -9.40 -18.93
C PRO A 101 20.46 -9.48 -17.53
N GLY A 102 20.97 -10.39 -16.70
CA GLY A 102 20.60 -10.44 -15.28
C GLY A 102 20.91 -9.16 -14.54
N PHE A 103 20.05 -8.77 -13.60
CA PHE A 103 20.27 -7.60 -12.75
C PHE A 103 21.54 -7.73 -11.90
N SER A 104 22.11 -6.60 -11.48
CA SER A 104 23.19 -6.58 -10.49
C SER A 104 22.76 -7.23 -9.16
N PRO A 105 23.69 -7.72 -8.33
CA PRO A 105 23.34 -8.35 -7.06
C PRO A 105 22.54 -7.45 -6.12
N ASP A 106 22.91 -6.18 -6.02
CA ASP A 106 22.25 -5.17 -5.18
C ASP A 106 20.85 -4.80 -5.67
N LEU A 107 20.67 -4.60 -6.98
CA LEU A 107 19.33 -4.35 -7.56
C LEU A 107 18.43 -5.57 -7.46
N SER A 108 18.97 -6.80 -7.68
CA SER A 108 18.21 -8.04 -7.48
C SER A 108 17.78 -8.22 -6.02
N PHE A 109 18.64 -7.87 -5.07
CA PHE A 109 18.35 -7.88 -3.63
C PHE A 109 17.23 -6.89 -3.30
N ASN A 110 17.35 -5.64 -3.76
CA ASN A 110 16.32 -4.61 -3.55
C ASN A 110 14.97 -5.07 -4.10
N THR A 111 14.94 -5.49 -5.38
CA THR A 111 13.71 -5.91 -6.06
C THR A 111 13.07 -7.13 -5.39
N ALA A 112 13.86 -8.12 -5.00
CA ALA A 112 13.35 -9.31 -4.31
C ALA A 112 12.72 -8.95 -2.97
N LEU A 113 13.39 -8.14 -2.14
CA LEU A 113 12.83 -7.66 -0.87
C LEU A 113 11.60 -6.79 -1.09
N SER A 114 11.63 -5.91 -2.08
CA SER A 114 10.52 -5.04 -2.44
C SER A 114 9.24 -5.81 -2.76
N PHE A 115 9.32 -6.82 -3.59
CA PHE A 115 8.13 -7.59 -4.00
C PHE A 115 7.65 -8.57 -2.92
N LEU A 116 8.56 -9.17 -2.15
CA LEU A 116 8.14 -10.05 -1.04
C LEU A 116 7.47 -9.29 0.11
N THR A 117 7.79 -8.00 0.27
CA THR A 117 7.20 -7.13 1.31
C THR A 117 5.92 -6.41 0.86
N ASN A 118 5.46 -6.63 -0.35
CA ASN A 118 4.33 -5.90 -0.97
C ASN A 118 4.61 -4.41 -1.20
N THR A 119 5.88 -4.00 -1.18
CA THR A 119 6.28 -2.61 -1.44
C THR A 119 6.26 -2.29 -2.92
N ASN A 120 6.78 -3.21 -3.74
CA ASN A 120 6.91 -3.09 -5.18
C ASN A 120 7.68 -1.85 -5.67
N TRP A 121 8.62 -1.36 -4.86
CA TRP A 121 9.59 -0.35 -5.25
C TRP A 121 10.44 -0.85 -6.42
N GLN A 122 10.54 -0.07 -7.48
CA GLN A 122 11.30 -0.41 -8.67
C GLN A 122 12.29 0.73 -9.01
N ALA A 123 13.58 0.48 -8.80
CA ALA A 123 14.65 1.41 -9.19
C ALA A 123 15.09 1.18 -10.66
N TYR A 124 14.16 0.77 -11.53
CA TYR A 124 14.36 0.45 -12.95
C TYR A 124 13.03 0.57 -13.70
N SER A 125 13.08 0.74 -15.02
CA SER A 125 11.92 0.65 -15.90
C SER A 125 11.75 -0.79 -16.39
N GLY A 126 10.66 -1.46 -15.98
CA GLY A 126 10.45 -2.88 -16.24
C GLY A 126 10.28 -3.23 -17.72
N ASP A 127 9.67 -2.34 -18.48
CA ASP A 127 9.47 -2.42 -19.93
C ASP A 127 10.78 -2.55 -20.71
N ASN A 128 11.85 -1.89 -20.23
CA ASN A 128 13.14 -1.84 -20.91
C ASN A 128 14.17 -2.83 -20.35
N THR A 129 13.99 -3.31 -19.11
CA THR A 129 15.04 -4.03 -18.37
C THR A 129 14.67 -5.47 -18.00
N LEU A 130 13.36 -5.80 -17.97
CA LEU A 130 12.91 -7.13 -17.57
C LEU A 130 12.37 -7.96 -18.74
N ASN A 131 12.68 -9.25 -18.71
CA ASN A 131 12.07 -10.23 -19.59
C ASN A 131 10.67 -10.60 -19.13
N HIS A 132 9.77 -10.95 -20.07
CA HIS A 132 8.38 -11.29 -19.75
C HIS A 132 8.25 -12.49 -18.79
N SER A 133 9.19 -13.44 -18.84
CA SER A 133 9.23 -14.56 -17.89
C SER A 133 9.39 -14.08 -16.44
N VAL A 134 10.23 -13.07 -16.19
CA VAL A 134 10.39 -12.48 -14.85
C VAL A 134 9.18 -11.62 -14.47
N GLN A 135 8.64 -10.85 -15.41
CA GLN A 135 7.41 -10.08 -15.17
C GLN A 135 6.24 -11.00 -14.75
N MET A 136 6.05 -12.13 -15.44
CA MET A 136 4.94 -13.06 -15.16
C MET A 136 5.21 -13.99 -13.98
N ALA A 137 6.29 -14.79 -14.05
CA ALA A 137 6.57 -15.84 -13.05
C ALA A 137 7.24 -15.30 -11.79
N GLY A 138 7.88 -14.14 -11.87
CA GLY A 138 8.50 -13.46 -10.74
C GLY A 138 7.57 -12.43 -10.12
N LEU A 139 7.45 -11.25 -10.74
CA LEU A 139 6.80 -10.08 -10.15
C LEU A 139 5.29 -10.31 -9.94
N THR A 140 4.57 -10.75 -10.98
CA THR A 140 3.11 -10.96 -10.89
C THR A 140 2.76 -12.05 -9.86
N VAL A 141 3.50 -13.16 -9.83
CA VAL A 141 3.29 -14.21 -8.81
C VAL A 141 3.52 -13.64 -7.41
N GLN A 142 4.59 -12.87 -7.22
CA GLN A 142 4.90 -12.31 -5.91
C GLN A 142 3.85 -11.29 -5.46
N ASN A 143 3.20 -10.58 -6.38
CA ASN A 143 2.07 -9.69 -6.07
C ASN A 143 0.90 -10.45 -5.42
N PHE A 144 0.58 -11.65 -5.88
CA PHE A 144 -0.43 -12.50 -5.22
C PHE A 144 0.03 -12.97 -3.84
N LEU A 145 1.27 -13.44 -3.72
CA LEU A 145 1.77 -14.08 -2.51
C LEU A 145 1.98 -13.08 -1.37
N SER A 146 2.51 -11.89 -1.68
CA SER A 146 2.73 -10.83 -0.69
C SER A 146 1.41 -10.22 -0.18
N ALA A 147 0.43 -10.03 -1.08
CA ALA A 147 -0.91 -9.60 -0.71
C ALA A 147 -1.64 -10.64 0.17
N ALA A 148 -1.57 -11.92 -0.22
CA ALA A 148 -2.15 -13.03 0.56
C ALA A 148 -1.53 -13.14 1.95
N THR A 149 -0.22 -12.89 2.09
CA THR A 149 0.46 -12.83 3.39
C THR A 149 -0.16 -11.75 4.28
N GLY A 150 -0.37 -10.54 3.78
CA GLY A 150 -0.98 -9.44 4.55
C GLY A 150 -2.40 -9.75 5.02
N ILE A 151 -3.24 -10.28 4.12
CA ILE A 151 -4.63 -10.69 4.45
C ILE A 151 -4.63 -11.81 5.51
N SER A 152 -3.72 -12.78 5.40
CA SER A 152 -3.59 -13.87 6.36
C SER A 152 -3.29 -13.36 7.78
N VAL A 153 -2.40 -12.37 7.91
CA VAL A 153 -2.10 -11.72 9.20
C VAL A 153 -3.32 -10.99 9.76
N ALA A 154 -4.06 -10.26 8.92
CA ALA A 154 -5.28 -9.57 9.34
C ALA A 154 -6.34 -10.56 9.86
N VAL A 155 -6.50 -11.69 9.17
CA VAL A 155 -7.43 -12.76 9.58
C VAL A 155 -6.97 -13.41 10.88
N ALA A 156 -5.68 -13.68 11.06
CA ALA A 156 -5.12 -14.21 12.31
C ALA A 156 -5.33 -13.26 13.48
N LEU A 157 -5.13 -11.93 13.27
CA LEU A 157 -5.40 -10.92 14.28
C LEU A 157 -6.89 -10.88 14.68
N GLY A 158 -7.78 -10.91 13.67
CA GLY A 158 -9.22 -10.95 13.90
C GLY A 158 -9.66 -12.18 14.72
N ARG A 159 -9.08 -13.37 14.42
CA ARG A 159 -9.31 -14.59 15.21
C ARG A 159 -8.81 -14.41 16.65
N GLY A 160 -7.59 -13.89 16.85
CA GLY A 160 -7.02 -13.66 18.17
C GLY A 160 -7.87 -12.73 19.04
N LEU A 161 -8.37 -11.63 18.48
CA LEU A 161 -9.25 -10.68 19.18
C LEU A 161 -10.65 -11.24 19.43
N GLY A 162 -11.21 -12.02 18.50
CA GLY A 162 -12.54 -12.65 18.61
C GLY A 162 -12.57 -13.94 19.44
N SER A 163 -11.41 -14.55 19.73
CA SER A 163 -11.28 -15.83 20.42
C SER A 163 -11.72 -15.77 21.89
N ARG A 164 -12.17 -16.92 22.43
CA ARG A 164 -12.57 -17.12 23.82
C ARG A 164 -11.53 -17.91 24.63
N ALA A 165 -10.28 -17.51 24.58
CA ALA A 165 -9.17 -18.08 25.36
C ALA A 165 -8.61 -19.42 24.85
N GLU A 166 -8.50 -19.61 23.53
CA GLU A 166 -8.01 -20.86 22.92
C GLU A 166 -6.51 -20.83 22.58
N GLY A 167 -5.88 -19.64 22.48
CA GLY A 167 -4.45 -19.49 22.18
C GLY A 167 -4.05 -19.92 20.76
N ARG A 168 -5.00 -19.90 19.81
CA ARG A 168 -4.82 -20.39 18.43
C ARG A 168 -5.13 -19.30 17.41
N LEU A 169 -4.32 -19.22 16.34
CA LEU A 169 -4.41 -18.19 15.31
C LEU A 169 -4.92 -18.71 13.95
N GLY A 170 -5.12 -20.02 13.83
CA GLY A 170 -5.46 -20.70 12.58
C GLY A 170 -4.23 -21.33 11.91
N ASN A 171 -4.29 -21.56 10.59
CA ASN A 171 -3.21 -22.16 9.82
C ASN A 171 -2.77 -21.21 8.70
N PHE A 172 -1.52 -20.74 8.73
CA PHE A 172 -0.99 -19.80 7.75
C PHE A 172 -1.11 -20.30 6.30
N TRP A 173 -0.77 -21.57 6.06
CA TRP A 173 -0.81 -22.15 4.73
C TRP A 173 -2.22 -22.17 4.15
N ALA A 174 -3.21 -22.54 4.98
CA ALA A 174 -4.61 -22.53 4.58
C ALA A 174 -5.11 -21.12 4.30
N ASP A 175 -4.78 -20.15 5.16
CA ASP A 175 -5.15 -18.75 4.99
C ASP A 175 -4.55 -18.16 3.72
N CYS A 176 -3.26 -18.39 3.47
CA CYS A 176 -2.53 -17.89 2.30
C CYS A 176 -3.06 -18.51 1.00
N LEU A 177 -3.22 -19.84 0.93
CA LEU A 177 -3.75 -20.51 -0.26
C LEU A 177 -5.18 -20.06 -0.57
N ARG A 178 -6.06 -20.03 0.43
CA ARG A 178 -7.46 -19.63 0.24
C ARG A 178 -7.60 -18.19 -0.19
N THR A 179 -6.79 -17.31 0.40
CA THR A 179 -6.74 -15.90 -0.01
C THR A 179 -6.31 -15.77 -1.46
N THR A 180 -5.24 -16.46 -1.85
CA THR A 180 -4.73 -16.42 -3.23
C THR A 180 -5.75 -16.96 -4.22
N VAL A 181 -6.26 -18.18 -3.99
CA VAL A 181 -7.05 -18.92 -4.99
C VAL A 181 -8.51 -18.45 -5.04
N TYR A 182 -9.10 -18.12 -3.90
CA TYR A 182 -10.54 -17.79 -3.85
C TYR A 182 -10.85 -16.30 -3.77
N VAL A 183 -9.91 -15.47 -3.34
CA VAL A 183 -10.16 -14.02 -3.23
C VAL A 183 -9.40 -13.25 -4.31
N LEU A 184 -8.07 -13.34 -4.31
CA LEU A 184 -7.24 -12.52 -5.19
C LEU A 184 -7.33 -12.95 -6.65
N LEU A 185 -7.20 -14.23 -6.94
CA LEU A 185 -7.18 -14.73 -8.31
C LEU A 185 -8.48 -14.47 -9.09
N PRO A 186 -9.69 -14.76 -8.55
CA PRO A 186 -10.93 -14.46 -9.26
C PRO A 186 -11.13 -12.95 -9.49
N GLY A 187 -10.80 -12.11 -8.49
CA GLY A 187 -10.88 -10.66 -8.62
C GLY A 187 -9.89 -10.12 -9.67
N ALA A 188 -8.65 -10.62 -9.66
CA ALA A 188 -7.63 -10.24 -10.63
C ALA A 188 -8.00 -10.68 -12.06
N ILE A 189 -8.61 -11.87 -12.25
CA ILE A 189 -9.09 -12.31 -13.58
C ILE A 189 -10.17 -11.35 -14.10
N LEU A 190 -11.15 -10.98 -13.28
CA LEU A 190 -12.20 -10.05 -13.68
C LEU A 190 -11.65 -8.67 -14.05
N LEU A 191 -10.70 -8.16 -13.25
CA LEU A 191 -10.04 -6.88 -13.54
C LEU A 191 -9.14 -6.96 -14.77
N ALA A 192 -8.41 -8.07 -14.99
CA ALA A 192 -7.57 -8.26 -16.16
C ALA A 192 -8.40 -8.26 -17.46
N LEU A 193 -9.55 -8.94 -17.44
CA LEU A 193 -10.50 -8.92 -18.56
C LEU A 193 -11.02 -7.49 -18.82
N TYR A 194 -11.39 -6.78 -17.75
CA TYR A 194 -11.83 -5.40 -17.88
C TYR A 194 -10.73 -4.49 -18.46
N PHE A 195 -9.50 -4.54 -17.90
CA PHE A 195 -8.40 -3.70 -18.39
C PHE A 195 -8.03 -4.02 -19.83
N GLY A 196 -8.02 -5.31 -20.23
CA GLY A 196 -7.81 -5.70 -21.62
C GLY A 196 -8.89 -5.14 -22.55
N ILE A 197 -10.16 -5.16 -22.16
CA ILE A 197 -11.27 -4.56 -22.91
C ILE A 197 -11.14 -3.03 -22.96
N ALA A 198 -10.67 -2.41 -21.87
CA ALA A 198 -10.46 -0.98 -21.78
C ALA A 198 -9.28 -0.47 -22.62
N GLY A 199 -8.42 -1.37 -23.11
CA GLY A 199 -7.27 -1.05 -23.99
C GLY A 199 -5.89 -1.23 -23.36
N ALA A 200 -5.81 -1.78 -22.13
CA ALA A 200 -4.52 -2.17 -21.58
C ALA A 200 -3.95 -3.37 -22.36
N VAL A 201 -2.66 -3.32 -22.66
CA VAL A 201 -2.02 -4.32 -23.53
C VAL A 201 -1.89 -5.66 -22.83
N GLN A 202 -2.13 -6.76 -23.58
CA GLN A 202 -1.92 -8.11 -23.10
C GLN A 202 -1.36 -8.98 -24.24
N THR A 203 -0.05 -9.14 -24.30
CA THR A 203 0.65 -9.89 -25.35
C THR A 203 1.94 -10.49 -24.80
N LEU A 204 2.51 -11.46 -25.54
CA LEU A 204 3.86 -11.98 -25.29
C LEU A 204 4.91 -11.36 -26.24
N GLN A 205 4.50 -10.47 -27.15
CA GLN A 205 5.44 -9.69 -27.94
C GLN A 205 6.12 -8.64 -27.04
N TYR A 206 7.36 -8.29 -27.38
CA TYR A 206 8.14 -7.32 -26.64
C TYR A 206 7.92 -5.88 -27.12
N ASP A 207 7.69 -5.72 -28.41
CA ASP A 207 7.47 -4.42 -29.04
C ASP A 207 6.46 -4.50 -30.17
N ALA A 208 5.79 -3.39 -30.39
CA ALA A 208 5.03 -3.10 -31.60
C ALA A 208 5.87 -2.17 -32.49
N VAL A 209 6.18 -2.64 -33.69
CA VAL A 209 6.95 -1.86 -34.65
C VAL A 209 5.99 -0.95 -35.44
N VAL A 210 6.20 0.35 -35.36
CA VAL A 210 5.41 1.36 -36.07
C VAL A 210 6.31 2.28 -36.86
N HIS A 211 5.77 2.90 -37.90
CA HIS A 211 6.46 3.91 -38.69
C HIS A 211 5.92 5.30 -38.35
N THR A 212 6.82 6.23 -38.05
CA THR A 212 6.45 7.64 -37.85
C THR A 212 6.03 8.30 -39.17
N VAL A 213 5.41 9.45 -39.07
CA VAL A 213 5.00 10.23 -40.25
C VAL A 213 6.21 10.58 -41.14
N GLU A 214 7.38 10.75 -40.52
CA GLU A 214 8.66 11.02 -41.22
C GLU A 214 9.32 9.74 -41.77
N GLY A 215 8.70 8.56 -41.60
CA GLY A 215 9.20 7.27 -42.11
C GLY A 215 10.23 6.59 -41.21
N ALA A 216 10.53 7.12 -40.03
CA ALA A 216 11.40 6.46 -39.07
C ALA A 216 10.70 5.25 -38.43
N VAL A 217 11.47 4.19 -38.09
CA VAL A 217 10.96 3.02 -37.36
C VAL A 217 10.98 3.34 -35.86
N GLN A 218 9.85 3.12 -35.18
CA GLN A 218 9.72 3.25 -33.74
C GLN A 218 9.31 1.90 -33.15
N HIS A 219 9.99 1.49 -32.09
CA HIS A 219 9.66 0.33 -31.27
C HIS A 219 8.92 0.80 -30.02
N ILE A 220 7.70 0.35 -29.83
CA ILE A 220 6.86 0.68 -28.68
C ILE A 220 6.77 -0.58 -27.80
N ALA A 221 7.30 -0.52 -26.59
CA ALA A 221 7.27 -1.65 -25.66
C ALA A 221 5.83 -2.10 -25.36
N VAL A 222 5.60 -3.40 -25.43
CA VAL A 222 4.34 -4.07 -25.11
C VAL A 222 4.62 -5.34 -24.30
N GLY A 223 3.57 -5.94 -23.70
CA GLY A 223 3.78 -7.13 -22.91
C GLY A 223 2.52 -7.63 -22.18
N PRO A 224 2.65 -8.51 -21.18
CA PRO A 224 1.54 -9.06 -20.39
C PRO A 224 1.06 -8.07 -19.32
N VAL A 225 0.65 -6.86 -19.74
CA VAL A 225 0.39 -5.70 -18.87
C VAL A 225 -0.93 -5.83 -18.13
N ALA A 226 -2.06 -6.10 -18.82
CA ALA A 226 -3.39 -6.09 -18.20
C ALA A 226 -3.53 -7.07 -17.03
N SER A 227 -2.89 -8.25 -17.10
CA SER A 227 -2.92 -9.24 -16.03
C SER A 227 -2.08 -8.82 -14.82
N GLN A 228 -0.94 -8.16 -15.03
CA GLN A 228 -0.12 -7.63 -13.95
C GLN A 228 -0.81 -6.42 -13.29
N GLU A 229 -1.39 -5.52 -14.09
CA GLU A 229 -2.13 -4.35 -13.61
C GLU A 229 -3.30 -4.73 -12.72
N ALA A 230 -4.02 -5.79 -13.07
CA ALA A 230 -5.16 -6.28 -12.30
C ALA A 230 -4.79 -6.66 -10.87
N ILE A 231 -3.75 -7.48 -10.68
CA ILE A 231 -3.31 -7.88 -9.32
C ILE A 231 -2.57 -6.75 -8.61
N LYS A 232 -1.78 -5.94 -9.35
CA LYS A 232 -1.11 -4.75 -8.83
C LYS A 232 -2.09 -3.84 -8.09
N MET A 233 -3.27 -3.58 -8.68
CA MET A 233 -4.30 -2.74 -8.07
C MET A 233 -5.08 -3.47 -6.99
N PHE A 234 -5.56 -4.68 -7.27
CA PHE A 234 -6.42 -5.43 -6.34
C PHE A 234 -5.69 -5.93 -5.09
N GLY A 235 -4.38 -6.22 -5.23
CA GLY A 235 -3.50 -6.63 -4.13
C GLY A 235 -2.81 -5.47 -3.40
N THR A 236 -3.11 -4.21 -3.76
CA THR A 236 -2.41 -3.01 -3.27
C THR A 236 -0.89 -3.16 -3.34
N ASN A 237 -0.38 -3.54 -4.52
CA ASN A 237 1.04 -3.81 -4.76
C ASN A 237 1.80 -2.59 -5.29
N GLY A 238 1.37 -2.03 -6.43
CA GLY A 238 1.84 -0.76 -6.97
C GLY A 238 2.97 -0.80 -7.99
N GLY A 239 3.77 -1.85 -8.06
CA GLY A 239 4.79 -1.99 -9.09
C GLY A 239 4.18 -2.22 -10.47
N GLY A 240 4.63 -1.49 -11.50
CA GLY A 240 4.11 -1.52 -12.85
C GLY A 240 5.00 -2.28 -13.83
N PHE A 241 4.44 -2.58 -15.00
CA PHE A 241 5.17 -3.08 -16.16
C PHE A 241 6.05 -1.97 -16.73
N PHE A 242 5.49 -0.77 -16.90
CA PHE A 242 6.17 0.43 -17.42
C PHE A 242 6.79 1.26 -16.29
N GLY A 243 7.91 1.93 -16.59
CA GLY A 243 8.53 2.87 -15.66
C GLY A 243 7.63 4.04 -15.28
N ALA A 244 6.75 4.48 -16.19
CA ALA A 244 5.73 5.50 -15.92
C ALA A 244 4.54 5.01 -15.10
N ASN A 245 4.47 3.71 -14.79
CA ASN A 245 3.42 3.07 -13.99
C ASN A 245 2.00 3.37 -14.56
N SER A 246 0.99 3.60 -13.73
CA SER A 246 -0.39 3.89 -14.16
C SER A 246 -0.58 5.24 -14.87
N ALA A 247 0.47 6.05 -15.05
CA ALA A 247 0.47 7.16 -16.00
C ALA A 247 0.62 6.68 -17.44
N HIS A 248 1.16 5.48 -17.68
CA HIS A 248 1.33 4.94 -19.03
C HIS A 248 -0.02 4.54 -19.66
N PRO A 249 -0.31 4.94 -20.93
CA PRO A 249 -1.58 4.62 -21.57
C PRO A 249 -1.88 3.13 -21.70
N PHE A 250 -0.86 2.27 -21.77
CA PHE A 250 -1.03 0.82 -21.88
C PHE A 250 -1.30 0.12 -20.54
N GLU A 251 -1.08 0.78 -19.41
CA GLU A 251 -1.55 0.32 -18.09
C GLU A 251 -2.92 0.92 -17.74
N ASN A 252 -3.15 2.18 -18.09
CA ASN A 252 -4.32 2.96 -17.68
C ASN A 252 -4.84 3.84 -18.83
N PRO A 253 -5.54 3.26 -19.80
CA PRO A 253 -5.83 3.92 -21.08
C PRO A 253 -6.87 5.05 -20.98
N THR A 254 -7.81 5.00 -20.04
CA THR A 254 -8.98 5.90 -20.02
C THR A 254 -9.26 6.47 -18.64
N ALA A 255 -10.03 7.56 -18.56
CA ALA A 255 -10.53 8.09 -17.29
C ALA A 255 -11.37 7.05 -16.50
N LEU A 256 -12.11 6.18 -17.19
CA LEU A 256 -12.87 5.11 -16.56
C LEU A 256 -11.94 4.02 -16.00
N SER A 257 -10.85 3.65 -16.71
CA SER A 257 -9.88 2.70 -16.17
C SER A 257 -9.19 3.28 -14.92
N ASN A 258 -8.89 4.59 -14.89
CA ASN A 258 -8.35 5.25 -13.70
C ASN A 258 -9.32 5.19 -12.51
N PHE A 259 -10.60 5.46 -12.74
CA PHE A 259 -11.63 5.28 -11.71
C PHE A 259 -11.69 3.85 -11.17
N VAL A 260 -11.65 2.85 -12.05
CA VAL A 260 -11.67 1.43 -11.66
C VAL A 260 -10.40 1.04 -10.90
N GLN A 261 -9.24 1.59 -11.26
CA GLN A 261 -8.00 1.40 -10.52
C GLN A 261 -8.10 1.95 -9.09
N ILE A 262 -8.60 3.17 -8.90
CA ILE A 262 -8.83 3.76 -7.56
C ILE A 262 -9.79 2.87 -6.74
N VAL A 263 -10.88 2.42 -7.35
CA VAL A 263 -11.84 1.51 -6.68
C VAL A 263 -11.19 0.19 -6.30
N ALA A 264 -10.37 -0.40 -7.17
CA ALA A 264 -9.68 -1.66 -6.91
C ALA A 264 -8.69 -1.55 -5.75
N LEU A 265 -7.91 -0.44 -5.69
CA LEU A 265 -7.00 -0.14 -4.58
C LEU A 265 -7.71 -0.10 -3.23
N LEU A 266 -8.88 0.52 -3.18
CA LEU A 266 -9.62 0.74 -1.93
C LEU A 266 -10.49 -0.47 -1.53
N CYS A 267 -10.83 -1.34 -2.48
CA CYS A 267 -11.87 -2.36 -2.30
C CYS A 267 -11.52 -3.38 -1.21
N ILE A 268 -10.36 -4.06 -1.32
CA ILE A 268 -9.95 -5.09 -0.35
C ILE A 268 -9.64 -4.50 1.03
N PRO A 269 -8.87 -3.40 1.17
CA PRO A 269 -8.65 -2.77 2.47
C PRO A 269 -9.95 -2.44 3.21
N PHE A 270 -10.92 -1.82 2.55
CA PHE A 270 -12.22 -1.56 3.17
C PHE A 270 -13.04 -2.84 3.42
N ALA A 271 -12.96 -3.84 2.54
CA ALA A 271 -13.63 -5.13 2.74
C ALA A 271 -13.12 -5.85 4.01
N LEU A 272 -11.82 -5.77 4.29
CA LEU A 272 -11.23 -6.37 5.48
C LEU A 272 -11.75 -5.75 6.78
N THR A 273 -12.21 -4.50 6.78
CA THR A 273 -12.89 -3.93 7.95
C THR A 273 -14.23 -4.62 8.24
N TYR A 274 -14.96 -5.05 7.21
CA TYR A 274 -16.18 -5.86 7.38
C TYR A 274 -15.85 -7.27 7.86
N THR A 275 -14.82 -7.91 7.26
CA THR A 275 -14.31 -9.21 7.71
C THR A 275 -13.95 -9.18 9.18
N PHE A 276 -13.18 -8.18 9.61
CA PHE A 276 -12.80 -7.98 11.00
C PHE A 276 -14.02 -7.84 11.93
N GLY A 277 -14.99 -7.00 11.56
CA GLY A 277 -16.22 -6.81 12.34
C GLY A 277 -17.03 -8.09 12.54
N LEU A 278 -17.06 -8.97 11.51
CA LEU A 278 -17.70 -10.29 11.61
C LEU A 278 -16.91 -11.25 12.50
N GLN A 279 -15.56 -11.25 12.39
CA GLN A 279 -14.70 -12.10 13.20
C GLN A 279 -14.79 -11.79 14.71
N VAL A 280 -14.77 -10.51 15.07
CA VAL A 280 -14.82 -10.09 16.47
C VAL A 280 -16.23 -10.00 17.04
N GLY A 281 -17.27 -10.17 16.20
CA GLY A 281 -18.67 -10.04 16.59
C GLY A 281 -19.08 -8.61 17.00
N ARG A 282 -18.34 -7.59 16.55
CA ARG A 282 -18.53 -6.18 16.92
C ARG A 282 -18.64 -5.27 15.68
N PRO A 283 -19.71 -5.37 14.90
CA PRO A 283 -19.84 -4.62 13.63
C PRO A 283 -19.91 -3.09 13.81
N ARG A 284 -20.31 -2.60 14.99
CA ARG A 284 -20.33 -1.15 15.28
C ARG A 284 -18.91 -0.58 15.44
N ASP A 285 -18.02 -1.29 16.14
CA ASP A 285 -16.61 -0.90 16.30
C ASP A 285 -15.91 -0.88 14.94
N ALA A 286 -16.06 -1.94 14.14
CA ALA A 286 -15.50 -2.01 12.79
C ALA A 286 -16.03 -0.91 11.86
N ARG A 287 -17.31 -0.50 12.02
CA ARG A 287 -17.87 0.64 11.28
C ARG A 287 -17.16 1.93 11.65
N LEU A 288 -16.90 2.16 12.93
CA LEU A 288 -16.19 3.35 13.39
C LEU A 288 -14.77 3.41 12.81
N LEU A 289 -14.01 2.30 12.89
CA LEU A 289 -12.67 2.24 12.30
C LEU A 289 -12.72 2.62 10.81
N ARG A 290 -13.64 2.06 10.05
CA ARG A 290 -13.84 2.37 8.63
C ARG A 290 -14.19 3.84 8.39
N GLN A 291 -15.03 4.45 9.23
CA GLN A 291 -15.38 5.86 9.13
C GLN A 291 -14.18 6.77 9.38
N VAL A 292 -13.33 6.43 10.36
CA VAL A 292 -12.08 7.16 10.64
C VAL A 292 -11.11 7.05 9.46
N MET A 293 -10.90 5.84 8.92
CA MET A 293 -10.08 5.61 7.73
C MET A 293 -10.54 6.46 6.55
N LEU A 294 -11.84 6.39 6.25
CA LEU A 294 -12.42 7.12 5.12
C LEU A 294 -12.35 8.64 5.32
N GLY A 295 -12.67 9.12 6.52
CA GLY A 295 -12.64 10.55 6.84
C GLY A 295 -11.26 11.15 6.67
N LEU A 296 -10.22 10.47 7.16
CA LEU A 296 -8.83 10.91 6.99
C LEU A 296 -8.40 10.89 5.52
N LEU A 297 -8.73 9.83 4.77
CA LEU A 297 -8.42 9.73 3.34
C LEU A 297 -9.02 10.90 2.56
N VAL A 298 -10.32 11.14 2.72
CA VAL A 298 -11.04 12.20 1.98
C VAL A 298 -10.53 13.58 2.36
N ALA A 299 -10.28 13.83 3.65
CA ALA A 299 -9.77 15.12 4.12
C ALA A 299 -8.39 15.43 3.52
N LEU A 300 -7.48 14.45 3.54
CA LEU A 300 -6.13 14.62 3.00
C LEU A 300 -6.13 14.69 1.46
N ALA A 301 -6.95 13.87 0.78
CA ALA A 301 -7.13 13.97 -0.68
C ALA A 301 -7.64 15.35 -1.10
N PHE A 302 -8.60 15.90 -0.35
CA PHE A 302 -9.12 17.25 -0.60
C PHE A 302 -8.03 18.32 -0.41
N LEU A 303 -7.21 18.22 0.62
CA LEU A 303 -6.10 19.14 0.85
C LEU A 303 -5.06 19.08 -0.28
N GLY A 304 -4.72 17.87 -0.76
CA GLY A 304 -3.81 17.68 -1.89
C GLY A 304 -4.36 18.28 -3.19
N GLY A 305 -5.63 17.99 -3.50
CA GLY A 305 -6.30 18.56 -4.67
C GLY A 305 -6.41 20.09 -4.61
N ALA A 306 -6.70 20.64 -3.43
CA ALA A 306 -6.76 22.08 -3.22
C ALA A 306 -5.38 22.74 -3.38
N ALA A 307 -4.29 22.06 -2.98
CA ALA A 307 -2.94 22.55 -3.17
C ALA A 307 -2.57 22.63 -4.66
N GLU A 308 -2.87 21.59 -5.43
CA GLU A 308 -2.60 21.54 -6.86
C GLU A 308 -3.48 22.50 -7.67
N GLN A 309 -4.72 22.73 -7.24
CA GLN A 309 -5.64 23.65 -7.92
C GLN A 309 -5.30 25.12 -7.68
N ARG A 310 -4.85 25.49 -6.46
CA ARG A 310 -4.64 26.89 -6.07
C ARG A 310 -3.26 27.43 -6.40
N ASN A 311 -2.24 26.59 -6.38
CA ASN A 311 -0.89 27.02 -6.60
C ASN A 311 -0.62 27.11 -8.10
N ALA A 312 -0.56 28.36 -8.56
CA ALA A 312 -0.05 28.67 -9.87
C ALA A 312 1.42 28.25 -9.98
N VAL A 313 1.83 28.03 -11.21
CA VAL A 313 3.18 27.76 -11.69
C VAL A 313 4.26 28.52 -10.90
N PRO A 314 5.40 27.90 -10.58
CA PRO A 314 6.54 28.58 -9.96
C PRO A 314 6.93 29.84 -10.75
N SER A 315 7.24 30.91 -10.02
CA SER A 315 7.64 32.19 -10.62
C SER A 315 8.83 32.00 -11.57
N GLY A 316 8.68 32.42 -12.83
CA GLY A 316 9.73 32.32 -13.84
C GLY A 316 9.43 31.34 -14.98
N ILE A 317 8.41 30.51 -14.87
CA ILE A 317 7.95 29.63 -15.95
C ILE A 317 6.74 30.30 -16.63
N ASN A 318 6.84 30.54 -17.94
CA ASN A 318 5.79 31.21 -18.72
C ASN A 318 4.66 30.24 -19.12
N VAL A 319 4.02 29.60 -18.10
CA VAL A 319 2.90 28.65 -18.27
C VAL A 319 1.65 29.25 -17.65
N SER A 320 0.55 29.22 -18.35
CA SER A 320 -0.74 29.68 -17.82
C SER A 320 -1.43 28.55 -17.05
N ALA A 321 -1.65 28.79 -15.75
CA ALA A 321 -2.50 27.95 -14.91
C ALA A 321 -3.98 28.41 -14.91
N ALA A 322 -4.34 29.34 -15.79
CA ALA A 322 -5.71 29.84 -15.89
C ALA A 322 -6.66 28.78 -16.47
N PRO A 323 -7.93 28.76 -16.06
CA PRO A 323 -8.93 27.89 -16.67
C PRO A 323 -9.09 28.14 -18.16
N SER A 324 -9.26 27.08 -18.93
CA SER A 324 -9.55 27.14 -20.37
C SER A 324 -10.80 26.33 -20.70
N ALA A 325 -11.18 26.29 -21.98
CA ALA A 325 -12.30 25.45 -22.43
C ALA A 325 -12.04 23.94 -22.22
N LEU A 326 -10.76 23.54 -22.11
CA LEU A 326 -10.33 22.14 -22.06
C LEU A 326 -9.87 21.69 -20.66
N GLN A 327 -9.60 22.62 -19.73
CA GLN A 327 -9.15 22.29 -18.38
C GLN A 327 -9.64 23.31 -17.35
N SER A 328 -9.79 22.88 -16.10
CA SER A 328 -10.26 23.70 -14.98
C SER A 328 -9.22 24.69 -14.43
N GLY A 329 -8.01 24.73 -14.98
CA GLY A 329 -6.87 25.48 -14.43
C GLY A 329 -6.14 24.72 -13.34
N GLY A 330 -5.14 25.35 -12.68
CA GLY A 330 -4.27 24.75 -11.69
C GLY A 330 -3.02 24.09 -12.28
N LEU A 331 -2.23 23.39 -11.46
CA LEU A 331 -0.95 22.80 -11.88
C LEU A 331 -1.16 21.43 -12.55
N MET A 332 -0.97 21.41 -13.87
CA MET A 332 -1.08 20.18 -14.68
C MET A 332 0.28 19.49 -14.93
N GLU A 333 1.39 20.09 -14.51
CA GLU A 333 2.71 19.47 -14.68
C GLU A 333 2.75 18.07 -14.05
N GLY A 334 3.32 17.11 -14.76
CA GLY A 334 3.41 15.72 -14.32
C GLY A 334 2.08 14.98 -14.20
N LYS A 335 0.98 15.56 -14.64
CA LYS A 335 -0.36 14.95 -14.65
C LYS A 335 -0.84 14.70 -16.06
N GLU A 336 -1.50 13.58 -16.26
CA GLU A 336 -2.06 13.21 -17.55
C GLU A 336 -3.33 14.02 -17.87
N THR A 337 -3.40 14.59 -19.07
CA THR A 337 -4.56 15.39 -19.49
C THR A 337 -5.87 14.59 -19.54
N ARG A 338 -5.79 13.26 -19.74
CA ARG A 338 -6.96 12.35 -19.71
C ARG A 338 -7.53 12.15 -18.32
N PHE A 339 -6.79 12.49 -17.26
CA PHE A 339 -7.21 12.32 -15.86
C PHE A 339 -7.52 13.66 -15.18
N GLY A 340 -6.72 14.69 -15.42
CA GLY A 340 -6.84 15.98 -14.78
C GLY A 340 -6.39 16.00 -13.32
N ILE A 341 -6.56 17.14 -12.65
CA ILE A 341 -6.06 17.34 -11.27
C ILE A 341 -6.85 16.52 -10.26
N VAL A 342 -8.17 16.51 -10.36
CA VAL A 342 -9.05 15.84 -9.38
C VAL A 342 -8.77 14.34 -9.34
N SER A 343 -8.77 13.69 -10.50
CA SER A 343 -8.58 12.24 -10.55
C SER A 343 -7.16 11.85 -10.13
N SER A 344 -6.12 12.59 -10.57
CA SER A 344 -4.73 12.32 -10.20
C SER A 344 -4.46 12.53 -8.71
N THR A 345 -5.02 13.56 -8.09
CA THR A 345 -4.83 13.78 -6.64
C THR A 345 -5.59 12.77 -5.78
N LEU A 346 -6.77 12.32 -6.22
CA LEU A 346 -7.50 11.23 -5.58
C LEU A 346 -6.78 9.89 -5.73
N PHE A 347 -6.20 9.60 -6.92
CA PHE A 347 -5.37 8.43 -7.14
C PHE A 347 -4.14 8.45 -6.24
N THR A 348 -3.42 9.58 -6.19
CA THR A 348 -2.24 9.76 -5.34
C THR A 348 -2.58 9.55 -3.86
N ALA A 349 -3.71 10.12 -3.38
CA ALA A 349 -4.14 9.90 -2.00
C ALA A 349 -4.56 8.44 -1.73
N ALA A 350 -5.26 7.80 -2.69
CA ALA A 350 -5.65 6.40 -2.56
C ALA A 350 -4.42 5.48 -2.50
N THR A 351 -3.46 5.65 -3.40
CA THR A 351 -2.25 4.82 -3.47
C THR A 351 -1.34 4.99 -2.25
N THR A 352 -1.18 6.21 -1.74
CA THR A 352 -0.36 6.50 -0.55
C THR A 352 -1.10 6.20 0.76
N GLY A 353 -2.43 6.21 0.73
CA GLY A 353 -3.27 5.76 1.85
C GLY A 353 -3.45 4.25 1.95
N THR A 354 -3.12 3.48 0.90
CA THR A 354 -3.32 2.02 0.82
C THR A 354 -2.05 1.18 0.73
N SER A 355 -0.87 1.74 0.99
CA SER A 355 0.39 0.98 0.83
C SER A 355 0.58 0.40 -0.58
N THR A 356 0.13 1.10 -1.62
CA THR A 356 0.12 0.54 -2.98
C THR A 356 1.33 0.98 -3.80
N GLY A 357 1.62 2.29 -3.84
CA GLY A 357 2.75 2.84 -4.59
C GLY A 357 2.53 3.04 -6.09
N ALA A 358 1.40 2.62 -6.65
CA ALA A 358 1.04 2.95 -8.04
C ALA A 358 0.88 4.46 -8.21
N THR A 359 1.26 4.99 -9.38
CA THR A 359 1.16 6.43 -9.66
C THR A 359 0.58 6.67 -11.06
N ASP A 360 -0.39 7.58 -11.16
CA ASP A 360 -0.92 8.08 -12.43
C ASP A 360 -0.44 9.51 -12.73
N ALA A 361 0.39 10.06 -11.85
CA ALA A 361 1.00 11.38 -11.95
C ALA A 361 2.39 11.37 -11.31
N SER A 362 3.27 12.28 -11.75
CA SER A 362 4.59 12.48 -11.16
C SER A 362 4.48 13.21 -9.82
N ILE A 363 4.79 12.53 -8.72
CA ILE A 363 4.79 13.14 -7.38
C ILE A 363 5.85 14.24 -7.28
N ASP A 364 6.95 14.09 -7.99
CA ASP A 364 8.03 15.07 -8.02
C ASP A 364 7.64 16.38 -8.74
N SER A 365 6.66 16.34 -9.63
CA SER A 365 6.13 17.53 -10.32
C SER A 365 4.96 18.20 -9.56
N MET A 366 4.55 17.66 -8.41
CA MET A 366 3.52 18.28 -7.58
C MET A 366 4.09 19.50 -6.84
N THR A 367 3.20 20.43 -6.45
CA THR A 367 3.56 21.53 -5.56
C THR A 367 4.14 20.99 -4.25
N ALA A 368 4.92 21.78 -3.53
CA ALA A 368 5.47 21.38 -2.24
C ALA A 368 4.38 20.90 -1.25
N MET A 369 3.24 21.59 -1.21
CA MET A 369 2.08 21.19 -0.38
C MET A 369 1.31 20.02 -1.00
N GLY A 370 1.30 19.87 -2.31
CA GLY A 370 0.77 18.69 -3.00
C GLY A 370 1.58 17.43 -2.67
N THR A 371 2.92 17.54 -2.59
CA THR A 371 3.83 16.46 -2.16
C THR A 371 3.74 16.17 -0.66
N PHE A 372 3.46 17.19 0.17
CA PHE A 372 3.25 17.00 1.61
C PHE A 372 2.16 15.96 1.90
N VAL A 373 1.05 15.99 1.16
CA VAL A 373 -0.11 15.12 1.44
C VAL A 373 0.21 13.63 1.25
N PRO A 374 0.73 13.14 0.11
CA PRO A 374 1.10 11.74 -0.04
C PRO A 374 2.19 11.33 0.95
N LEU A 375 3.19 12.18 1.22
CA LEU A 375 4.22 11.90 2.20
C LEU A 375 3.62 11.73 3.61
N PHE A 376 2.71 12.61 4.02
CA PHE A 376 2.06 12.53 5.33
C PHE A 376 1.13 11.31 5.45
N LEU A 377 0.39 10.95 4.37
CA LEU A 377 -0.41 9.73 4.33
C LEU A 377 0.43 8.48 4.59
N ILE A 378 1.60 8.37 3.95
CA ILE A 378 2.56 7.29 4.18
C ILE A 378 3.05 7.32 5.64
N GLN A 379 3.43 8.49 6.16
CA GLN A 379 3.96 8.68 7.51
C GLN A 379 2.93 8.43 8.62
N LEU A 380 1.64 8.51 8.33
CA LEU A 380 0.58 8.01 9.22
C LEU A 380 0.51 6.47 9.28
N SER A 381 1.54 5.77 8.82
CA SER A 381 1.61 4.31 8.73
C SER A 381 0.52 3.71 7.84
N GLU A 382 0.11 4.48 6.82
CA GLU A 382 -0.81 4.06 5.76
C GLU A 382 -2.09 3.38 6.30
N LEU A 383 -2.70 3.98 7.30
CA LEU A 383 -3.92 3.45 7.93
C LEU A 383 -5.22 4.01 7.30
N THR A 384 -5.15 4.63 6.11
CA THR A 384 -6.27 5.35 5.49
C THR A 384 -6.62 4.87 4.06
N PRO A 385 -7.10 3.66 3.86
CA PRO A 385 -7.40 2.55 4.77
C PRO A 385 -6.26 1.55 4.98
N GLY A 386 -5.07 1.82 4.45
CA GLY A 386 -3.92 0.95 4.47
C GLY A 386 -3.93 -0.15 3.42
N GLY A 387 -2.84 -0.90 3.29
CA GLY A 387 -2.72 -2.00 2.36
C GLY A 387 -3.60 -3.21 2.73
N VAL A 388 -3.63 -4.19 1.84
CA VAL A 388 -4.36 -5.43 2.06
C VAL A 388 -3.85 -6.16 3.31
N GLY A 389 -4.59 -6.04 4.38
CA GLY A 389 -4.24 -6.54 5.71
C GLY A 389 -3.56 -5.51 6.60
N SER A 390 -2.53 -4.81 6.14
CA SER A 390 -1.79 -3.84 6.97
C SER A 390 -2.68 -2.76 7.56
N GLY A 391 -3.60 -2.23 6.79
CA GLY A 391 -4.51 -1.19 7.26
C GLY A 391 -5.31 -1.58 8.50
N ILE A 392 -5.91 -2.78 8.51
CA ILE A 392 -6.73 -3.18 9.65
C ILE A 392 -5.90 -3.48 10.89
N TYR A 393 -4.73 -4.13 10.77
CA TYR A 393 -3.92 -4.37 11.97
C TYR A 393 -3.26 -3.08 12.49
N THR A 394 -2.85 -2.16 11.63
CA THR A 394 -2.37 -0.83 12.05
C THR A 394 -3.47 -0.05 12.76
N MET A 395 -4.67 0.00 12.19
CA MET A 395 -5.81 0.70 12.81
C MET A 395 -6.18 0.10 14.19
N VAL A 396 -6.13 -1.23 14.33
CA VAL A 396 -6.34 -1.88 15.63
C VAL A 396 -5.26 -1.49 16.64
N VAL A 397 -4.00 -1.43 16.22
CA VAL A 397 -2.89 -0.98 17.08
C VAL A 397 -3.10 0.46 17.57
N TYR A 398 -3.49 1.37 16.70
CA TYR A 398 -3.83 2.74 17.09
C TYR A 398 -5.08 2.82 17.97
N ALA A 399 -6.07 1.96 17.75
CA ALA A 399 -7.23 1.88 18.63
C ALA A 399 -6.85 1.39 20.04
N LEU A 400 -5.95 0.39 20.16
CA LEU A 400 -5.39 -0.05 21.43
C LEU A 400 -4.61 1.08 22.12
N LEU A 401 -3.80 1.81 21.39
CA LEU A 401 -3.06 2.97 21.92
C LEU A 401 -4.00 4.06 22.42
N ALA A 402 -5.01 4.43 21.64
CA ALA A 402 -6.01 5.44 22.01
C ALA A 402 -6.77 5.04 23.30
N VAL A 403 -7.23 3.79 23.39
CA VAL A 403 -7.91 3.27 24.58
C VAL A 403 -6.98 3.28 25.79
N PHE A 404 -5.71 2.91 25.60
CA PHE A 404 -4.73 2.88 26.70
C PHE A 404 -4.45 4.28 27.24
N ILE A 405 -4.18 5.25 26.36
CA ILE A 405 -3.94 6.66 26.75
C ILE A 405 -5.17 7.21 27.49
N ALA A 406 -6.37 7.07 26.92
CA ALA A 406 -7.59 7.55 27.53
C ALA A 406 -7.89 6.86 28.87
N GLY A 407 -7.67 5.55 28.97
CA GLY A 407 -7.85 4.78 30.21
C GLY A 407 -6.96 5.30 31.34
N LEU A 408 -5.67 5.55 31.03
CA LEU A 408 -4.72 6.11 32.01
C LEU A 408 -5.11 7.52 32.45
N MET A 409 -5.54 8.38 31.52
CA MET A 409 -5.93 9.77 31.82
C MET A 409 -7.16 9.84 32.74
N ILE A 410 -8.09 8.89 32.62
CA ILE A 410 -9.36 8.89 33.38
C ILE A 410 -9.25 8.01 34.64
N GLY A 411 -8.12 7.29 34.83
CA GLY A 411 -7.94 6.36 35.93
C GLY A 411 -8.78 5.08 35.79
N ARG A 412 -9.08 4.66 34.55
CA ARG A 412 -9.86 3.44 34.25
C ARG A 412 -8.98 2.34 33.67
N THR A 413 -9.33 1.09 33.88
CA THR A 413 -8.66 -0.04 33.26
C THR A 413 -8.89 -0.02 31.75
N PRO A 414 -7.83 0.05 30.90
CA PRO A 414 -7.99 0.07 29.46
C PRO A 414 -8.45 -1.30 28.95
N GLU A 415 -9.56 -1.31 28.21
CA GLU A 415 -10.16 -2.52 27.63
C GLU A 415 -10.55 -2.25 26.17
N TYR A 416 -10.20 -3.17 25.28
CA TYR A 416 -10.64 -3.14 23.89
C TYR A 416 -11.35 -4.43 23.50
N LEU A 417 -12.52 -4.29 22.88
CA LEU A 417 -13.40 -5.43 22.52
C LEU A 417 -13.72 -6.38 23.71
N GLY A 418 -13.78 -5.84 24.92
CA GLY A 418 -14.01 -6.60 26.15
C GLY A 418 -12.78 -7.34 26.68
N LYS A 419 -11.59 -7.08 26.16
CA LYS A 419 -10.34 -7.68 26.65
C LYS A 419 -9.43 -6.60 27.25
N LYS A 420 -8.88 -6.91 28.44
CA LYS A 420 -7.99 -6.01 29.16
C LYS A 420 -6.66 -5.82 28.42
N ILE A 421 -6.20 -4.59 28.32
CA ILE A 421 -4.90 -4.23 27.78
C ILE A 421 -3.89 -4.14 28.94
N GLU A 422 -2.83 -4.92 28.87
CA GLU A 422 -1.79 -5.00 29.89
C GLU A 422 -0.42 -4.62 29.34
N ALA A 423 0.61 -4.67 30.18
CA ALA A 423 1.97 -4.24 29.80
C ALA A 423 2.54 -5.02 28.59
N THR A 424 2.20 -6.29 28.44
CA THR A 424 2.67 -7.12 27.32
C THR A 424 2.14 -6.62 25.99
N GLU A 425 0.83 -6.36 25.92
CA GLU A 425 0.21 -5.83 24.70
C GLU A 425 0.76 -4.44 24.38
N MET A 426 0.94 -3.59 25.39
CA MET A 426 1.47 -2.25 25.17
C MET A 426 2.93 -2.22 24.71
N LYS A 427 3.76 -3.18 25.15
CA LYS A 427 5.12 -3.36 24.58
C LYS A 427 5.06 -3.69 23.09
N LEU A 428 4.16 -4.59 22.68
CA LEU A 428 3.98 -4.94 21.26
C LEU A 428 3.43 -3.76 20.44
N VAL A 429 2.48 -3.00 20.99
CA VAL A 429 1.97 -1.75 20.40
C VAL A 429 3.09 -0.73 20.22
N ALA A 430 3.92 -0.51 21.24
CA ALA A 430 5.04 0.43 21.17
C ALA A 430 6.07 0.02 20.11
N ILE A 431 6.44 -1.26 20.05
CA ILE A 431 7.34 -1.79 19.03
C ILE A 431 6.75 -1.57 17.64
N PHE A 432 5.46 -1.89 17.45
CA PHE A 432 4.77 -1.72 16.17
C PHE A 432 4.82 -0.25 15.69
N VAL A 433 4.49 0.69 16.57
CA VAL A 433 4.38 2.13 16.23
C VAL A 433 5.77 2.76 16.00
N LEU A 434 6.83 2.31 16.68
CA LEU A 434 8.14 2.96 16.65
C LEU A 434 9.06 2.48 15.54
N VAL A 435 8.88 1.28 14.99
CA VAL A 435 9.81 0.69 14.02
C VAL A 435 9.86 1.50 12.72
N THR A 436 8.72 1.76 12.09
CA THR A 436 8.68 2.50 10.82
C THR A 436 9.21 3.93 10.93
N PRO A 437 8.83 4.74 11.94
CA PRO A 437 9.46 6.04 12.15
C PRO A 437 10.98 5.98 12.37
N ALA A 438 11.45 5.01 13.12
CA ALA A 438 12.89 4.85 13.34
C ALA A 438 13.63 4.57 12.02
N LEU A 439 13.10 3.67 11.18
CA LEU A 439 13.68 3.37 9.87
C LEU A 439 13.66 4.59 8.94
N VAL A 440 12.57 5.35 8.92
CA VAL A 440 12.45 6.58 8.12
C VAL A 440 13.47 7.62 8.55
N LEU A 441 13.48 7.99 9.83
CA LEU A 441 14.29 9.10 10.32
C LEU A 441 15.79 8.75 10.33
N ILE A 442 16.16 7.54 10.76
CA ILE A 442 17.56 7.09 10.75
C ILE A 442 18.06 6.93 9.33
N GLY A 443 17.27 6.29 8.44
CA GLY A 443 17.63 6.10 7.05
C GLY A 443 17.82 7.43 6.33
N THR A 444 16.89 8.38 6.50
CA THR A 444 17.01 9.74 5.96
C THR A 444 18.26 10.44 6.51
N ALA A 445 18.49 10.41 7.82
CA ALA A 445 19.65 11.05 8.45
C ALA A 445 20.98 10.47 7.93
N VAL A 446 21.08 9.15 7.78
CA VAL A 446 22.28 8.51 7.20
C VAL A 446 22.47 8.93 5.74
N ALA A 447 21.41 8.94 4.94
CA ALA A 447 21.51 9.29 3.52
C ALA A 447 21.94 10.75 3.30
N VAL A 448 21.43 11.71 4.08
CA VAL A 448 21.84 13.12 3.95
C VAL A 448 23.26 13.41 4.44
N LEU A 449 23.85 12.50 5.22
CA LEU A 449 25.26 12.57 5.64
C LEU A 449 26.20 11.82 4.69
N TRP A 450 25.67 11.03 3.74
CA TRP A 450 26.46 10.21 2.84
C TRP A 450 26.62 10.89 1.48
N LEU A 451 27.83 11.34 1.17
CA LEU A 451 28.11 12.14 -0.03
C LEU A 451 27.67 11.47 -1.35
N ASP A 452 27.84 10.15 -1.46
CA ASP A 452 27.42 9.45 -2.69
C ASP A 452 25.89 9.34 -2.80
N ALA A 453 25.17 9.29 -1.70
CA ALA A 453 23.70 9.34 -1.71
C ALA A 453 23.20 10.72 -2.17
N LEU A 454 23.87 11.80 -1.74
CA LEU A 454 23.52 13.16 -2.18
C LEU A 454 23.70 13.40 -3.69
N LYS A 455 24.62 12.67 -4.35
CA LYS A 455 24.78 12.73 -5.81
C LYS A 455 23.59 12.12 -6.57
N SER A 456 22.78 11.34 -5.91
CA SER A 456 21.60 10.68 -6.47
C SER A 456 20.32 11.53 -6.42
N VAL A 457 20.38 12.70 -5.77
CA VAL A 457 19.28 13.64 -5.60
C VAL A 457 19.19 14.54 -6.82
N GLY A 458 18.01 14.66 -7.41
CA GLY A 458 17.79 15.44 -8.63
C GLY A 458 17.55 16.93 -8.38
N ASN A 459 16.95 17.26 -7.24
CA ASN A 459 16.61 18.63 -6.89
C ASN A 459 17.48 19.16 -5.74
N PRO A 460 17.86 20.45 -5.74
CA PRO A 460 18.63 21.05 -4.65
C PRO A 460 17.77 21.35 -3.41
N GLY A 461 18.41 21.58 -2.28
CA GLY A 461 17.81 22.16 -1.07
C GLY A 461 16.71 21.31 -0.43
N ALA A 462 15.63 21.95 -0.01
CA ALA A 462 14.52 21.32 0.69
C ALA A 462 13.77 20.29 -0.16
N ARG A 463 13.71 20.49 -1.49
CA ARG A 463 13.11 19.54 -2.43
C ARG A 463 13.90 18.23 -2.44
N GLY A 464 15.23 18.31 -2.59
CA GLY A 464 16.09 17.13 -2.58
C GLY A 464 16.10 16.39 -1.23
N PHE A 465 16.01 17.13 -0.11
CA PHE A 465 15.78 16.50 1.18
C PHE A 465 14.44 15.73 1.21
N THR A 466 13.39 16.30 0.60
CA THR A 466 12.07 15.65 0.50
C THR A 466 12.14 14.38 -0.33
N GLU A 467 12.94 14.31 -1.40
CA GLU A 467 13.13 13.10 -2.20
C GLU A 467 13.67 11.94 -1.36
N ILE A 468 14.70 12.20 -0.55
CA ILE A 468 15.28 11.19 0.36
C ILE A 468 14.28 10.79 1.44
N LEU A 469 13.66 11.77 2.10
CA LEU A 469 12.65 11.52 3.14
C LEU A 469 11.47 10.71 2.61
N TYR A 470 11.01 11.04 1.40
CA TYR A 470 9.95 10.31 0.72
C TYR A 470 10.37 8.86 0.43
N GLY A 471 11.56 8.66 -0.11
CA GLY A 471 12.11 7.33 -0.41
C GLY A 471 12.13 6.41 0.81
N TYR A 472 12.66 6.88 1.93
CA TYR A 472 12.66 6.10 3.18
C TYR A 472 11.28 5.96 3.81
N SER A 473 10.41 6.98 3.71
CA SER A 473 9.02 6.86 4.17
C SER A 473 8.27 5.79 3.39
N SER A 474 8.41 5.79 2.06
CA SER A 474 7.81 4.81 1.15
C SER A 474 8.35 3.40 1.42
N ALA A 475 9.67 3.23 1.52
CA ALA A 475 10.29 1.93 1.77
C ALA A 475 9.90 1.34 3.13
N ALA A 476 10.01 2.12 4.22
CA ALA A 476 9.75 1.63 5.58
C ALA A 476 8.27 1.31 5.84
N ASN A 477 7.35 2.01 5.17
CA ASN A 477 5.91 1.73 5.27
C ASN A 477 5.42 0.77 4.17
N ASN A 478 6.31 0.29 3.29
CA ASN A 478 6.00 -0.64 2.18
C ASN A 478 5.02 -0.06 1.14
N ASN A 479 5.15 1.22 0.83
CA ASN A 479 4.33 1.88 -0.20
C ASN A 479 4.83 1.57 -1.62
N GLY A 480 6.06 1.97 -1.94
CA GLY A 480 6.67 1.75 -3.26
C GLY A 480 6.68 2.98 -4.18
N SER A 481 5.86 4.01 -3.94
CA SER A 481 5.95 5.26 -4.71
C SER A 481 7.23 6.03 -4.41
N SER A 482 7.69 6.82 -5.37
CA SER A 482 8.89 7.65 -5.24
C SER A 482 8.69 9.03 -5.87
N MET A 483 9.51 9.97 -5.48
CA MET A 483 9.74 11.19 -6.25
C MET A 483 10.75 10.89 -7.35
N GLY A 484 10.46 11.35 -8.58
CA GLY A 484 11.26 11.03 -9.79
C GLY A 484 12.68 11.61 -9.78
N GLY A 485 12.96 12.63 -8.96
CA GLY A 485 14.28 13.21 -8.79
C GLY A 485 15.29 12.29 -8.11
N LEU A 486 14.84 11.32 -7.30
CA LEU A 486 15.74 10.40 -6.62
C LEU A 486 16.18 9.25 -7.54
N ASN A 487 17.46 9.25 -7.96
CA ASN A 487 18.06 8.09 -8.61
C ASN A 487 18.43 7.02 -7.57
N ALA A 488 17.49 6.14 -7.29
CA ALA A 488 17.65 5.10 -6.27
C ALA A 488 18.41 3.84 -6.75
N ASN A 489 18.80 3.76 -8.04
CA ASN A 489 19.55 2.61 -8.54
C ASN A 489 21.05 2.75 -8.26
N THR A 490 21.40 2.80 -7.02
CA THR A 490 22.79 2.79 -6.53
C THR A 490 22.94 1.73 -5.45
N PRO A 491 24.14 1.16 -5.23
CA PRO A 491 24.36 0.15 -4.19
C PRO A 491 23.91 0.61 -2.79
N PHE A 492 24.10 1.89 -2.47
CA PHE A 492 23.68 2.47 -1.20
C PHE A 492 22.15 2.39 -1.02
N PHE A 493 21.38 2.94 -1.97
CA PHE A 493 19.91 2.93 -1.87
C PHE A 493 19.32 1.54 -2.08
N ASN A 494 19.86 0.74 -3.01
CA ASN A 494 19.39 -0.62 -3.23
C ASN A 494 19.46 -1.46 -1.95
N ILE A 495 20.56 -1.35 -1.18
CA ILE A 495 20.73 -2.10 0.07
C ILE A 495 19.92 -1.48 1.21
N SER A 496 20.06 -0.17 1.43
CA SER A 496 19.45 0.49 2.60
C SER A 496 17.91 0.53 2.52
N LEU A 497 17.33 0.84 1.36
CA LEU A 497 15.88 0.78 1.16
C LEU A 497 15.37 -0.66 1.22
N GLY A 498 16.13 -1.64 0.67
CA GLY A 498 15.80 -3.06 0.79
C GLY A 498 15.67 -3.51 2.25
N ILE A 499 16.63 -3.14 3.10
CA ILE A 499 16.58 -3.41 4.55
C ILE A 499 15.41 -2.70 5.21
N ALA A 500 15.15 -1.43 4.85
CA ALA A 500 14.02 -0.67 5.39
C ALA A 500 12.68 -1.33 5.03
N MET A 501 12.49 -1.78 3.79
CA MET A 501 11.30 -2.52 3.34
C MET A 501 11.10 -3.82 4.13
N PHE A 502 12.17 -4.60 4.30
CA PHE A 502 12.10 -5.88 5.02
C PHE A 502 11.73 -5.70 6.50
N LEU A 503 12.43 -4.82 7.20
CA LEU A 503 12.17 -4.55 8.61
C LEU A 503 10.81 -3.88 8.82
N GLY A 504 10.45 -2.91 7.95
CA GLY A 504 9.16 -2.23 7.97
C GLY A 504 7.96 -3.15 7.76
N ARG A 505 8.13 -4.28 7.04
CA ARG A 505 7.08 -5.27 6.84
C ARG A 505 7.00 -6.31 7.96
N PHE A 506 8.10 -7.01 8.18
CA PHE A 506 8.05 -8.22 9.01
C PHE A 506 8.01 -7.91 10.51
N TRP A 507 8.60 -6.80 10.94
CA TRP A 507 8.55 -6.44 12.35
C TRP A 507 7.14 -6.08 12.84
N PRO A 508 6.37 -5.22 12.15
CA PRO A 508 4.97 -5.00 12.47
C PRO A 508 4.11 -6.26 12.35
N ILE A 509 4.35 -7.13 11.36
CA ILE A 509 3.64 -8.41 11.23
C ILE A 509 3.85 -9.30 12.47
N VAL A 510 5.10 -9.44 12.92
CA VAL A 510 5.42 -10.25 14.11
C VAL A 510 4.77 -9.65 15.35
N ALA A 511 4.79 -8.31 15.50
CA ALA A 511 4.13 -7.64 16.61
C ALA A 511 2.60 -7.83 16.56
N ALA A 512 1.98 -7.74 15.39
CA ALA A 512 0.54 -7.98 15.19
C ALA A 512 0.14 -9.43 15.52
N LEU A 513 0.94 -10.41 15.10
CA LEU A 513 0.73 -11.82 15.46
C LEU A 513 0.94 -12.05 16.96
N GLY A 514 1.91 -11.37 17.59
CA GLY A 514 2.11 -11.39 19.03
C GLY A 514 0.91 -10.82 19.79
N LEU A 515 0.33 -9.72 19.31
CA LEU A 515 -0.92 -9.15 19.84
C LEU A 515 -2.08 -10.14 19.67
N ALA A 516 -2.21 -10.76 18.50
CA ALA A 516 -3.23 -11.79 18.26
C ALA A 516 -3.13 -12.95 19.27
N ASP A 517 -1.92 -13.46 19.53
CA ASP A 517 -1.68 -14.52 20.50
C ASP A 517 -2.00 -14.06 21.93
N ALA A 518 -1.51 -12.89 22.34
CA ALA A 518 -1.78 -12.34 23.67
C ALA A 518 -3.28 -12.17 23.93
N PHE A 519 -4.02 -11.61 22.98
CA PHE A 519 -5.47 -11.46 23.09
C PHE A 519 -6.22 -12.78 22.96
N SER A 520 -5.71 -13.75 22.19
CA SER A 520 -6.36 -15.06 22.04
C SER A 520 -6.42 -15.86 23.34
N ARG A 521 -5.53 -15.57 24.29
CA ARG A 521 -5.47 -16.23 25.62
C ARG A 521 -6.35 -15.56 26.67
N LYS A 522 -6.94 -14.39 26.36
CA LYS A 522 -7.77 -13.63 27.31
C LYS A 522 -9.25 -13.95 27.14
N ARG A 523 -9.95 -14.09 28.27
CA ARG A 523 -11.41 -14.21 28.29
C ARG A 523 -12.04 -12.82 28.15
N PRO A 524 -13.10 -12.68 27.35
CA PRO A 524 -13.87 -11.43 27.29
C PRO A 524 -14.48 -11.11 28.66
N LEU A 525 -14.38 -9.86 29.07
CA LEU A 525 -15.02 -9.30 30.26
C LEU A 525 -16.39 -8.75 29.89
N GLU A 526 -17.33 -8.79 30.82
CA GLU A 526 -18.61 -8.10 30.68
C GLU A 526 -18.40 -6.57 30.82
N PRO A 527 -19.06 -5.75 29.98
CA PRO A 527 -18.96 -4.30 30.11
C PRO A 527 -19.40 -3.83 31.49
N GLY A 528 -18.51 -3.15 32.19
CA GLY A 528 -18.78 -2.55 33.51
C GLY A 528 -18.93 -1.01 33.42
N PRO A 529 -19.28 -0.33 34.55
CA PRO A 529 -19.39 1.15 34.57
C PRO A 529 -18.10 1.88 34.23
N GLY A 530 -16.95 1.15 34.29
CA GLY A 530 -15.63 1.67 33.94
C GLY A 530 -15.21 1.44 32.48
N THR A 531 -15.96 0.65 31.70
CA THR A 531 -15.62 0.33 30.31
C THR A 531 -15.90 1.51 29.40
N MET A 532 -14.89 1.97 28.63
CA MET A 532 -15.05 3.03 27.67
C MET A 532 -15.73 2.50 26.38
N PRO A 533 -16.82 3.13 25.88
CA PRO A 533 -17.41 2.73 24.62
C PRO A 533 -16.47 2.98 23.44
N THR A 534 -16.20 1.95 22.64
CA THR A 534 -15.28 2.01 21.48
C THR A 534 -15.98 2.17 20.12
N SER A 535 -17.31 2.42 20.13
CA SER A 535 -18.13 2.53 18.92
C SER A 535 -18.79 3.90 18.70
N GLY A 536 -18.50 4.88 19.57
CA GLY A 536 -19.12 6.21 19.54
C GLY A 536 -18.26 7.29 18.92
N LEU A 537 -18.88 8.45 18.60
CA LEU A 537 -18.20 9.60 18.01
C LEU A 537 -17.01 10.10 18.86
N VAL A 538 -17.16 10.11 20.19
CA VAL A 538 -16.09 10.54 21.10
C VAL A 538 -14.85 9.68 20.95
N PHE A 539 -15.03 8.35 20.86
CA PHE A 539 -13.91 7.46 20.61
C PHE A 539 -13.32 7.66 19.20
N GLY A 540 -14.16 7.93 18.19
CA GLY A 540 -13.69 8.27 16.86
C GLY A 540 -12.80 9.52 16.83
N MET A 541 -13.21 10.59 17.50
CA MET A 541 -12.40 11.82 17.63
C MET A 541 -11.10 11.56 18.40
N LEU A 542 -11.15 10.79 19.48
CA LEU A 542 -9.97 10.40 20.24
C LEU A 542 -8.99 9.59 19.37
N LEU A 543 -9.49 8.65 18.58
CA LEU A 543 -8.69 7.83 17.68
C LEU A 543 -8.03 8.69 16.59
N VAL A 544 -8.78 9.58 15.94
CA VAL A 544 -8.23 10.54 14.96
C VAL A 544 -7.17 11.43 15.63
N GLY A 545 -7.48 11.98 16.81
CA GLY A 545 -6.53 12.78 17.58
C GLY A 545 -5.25 12.03 17.91
N THR A 546 -5.35 10.75 18.34
CA THR A 546 -4.18 9.91 18.63
C THR A 546 -3.34 9.66 17.37
N ILE A 547 -3.97 9.33 16.25
CA ILE A 547 -3.30 9.07 14.98
C ILE A 547 -2.53 10.31 14.52
N VAL A 548 -3.23 11.45 14.45
CA VAL A 548 -2.63 12.72 14.00
C VAL A 548 -1.54 13.19 14.96
N LEU A 549 -1.78 13.10 16.28
CA LEU A 549 -0.80 13.52 17.28
C LEU A 549 0.49 12.71 17.19
N VAL A 550 0.41 11.39 17.08
CA VAL A 550 1.59 10.51 16.92
C VAL A 550 2.33 10.85 15.62
N GLY A 551 1.62 10.98 14.50
CA GLY A 551 2.22 11.35 13.23
C GLY A 551 2.90 12.73 13.26
N VAL A 552 2.22 13.73 13.82
CA VAL A 552 2.75 15.09 13.95
C VAL A 552 3.98 15.13 14.86
N LEU A 553 3.91 14.56 16.06
CA LEU A 553 5.04 14.56 17.00
C LEU A 553 6.26 13.84 16.43
N THR A 554 6.05 12.83 15.59
CA THR A 554 7.14 12.02 15.02
C THR A 554 7.78 12.71 13.81
N PHE A 555 6.98 13.26 12.89
CA PHE A 555 7.47 13.64 11.56
C PHE A 555 7.50 15.14 11.28
N VAL A 556 6.83 16.00 12.09
CA VAL A 556 6.81 17.45 11.84
C VAL A 556 8.22 18.05 11.70
N PRO A 557 9.24 17.70 12.51
CA PRO A 557 10.57 18.24 12.30
C PRO A 557 11.12 17.95 10.89
N ALA A 558 10.98 16.73 10.40
CA ALA A 558 11.44 16.35 9.06
C ALA A 558 10.57 16.98 7.95
N LEU A 559 9.25 17.03 8.14
CA LEU A 559 8.33 17.68 7.19
C LEU A 559 8.59 19.20 7.10
N THR A 560 9.00 19.83 8.20
CA THR A 560 9.36 21.27 8.21
C THR A 560 10.64 21.54 7.42
N LEU A 561 11.62 20.65 7.48
CA LEU A 561 12.86 20.74 6.69
C LEU A 561 12.67 20.41 5.21
N GLY A 562 11.68 19.61 4.88
CA GLY A 562 11.34 19.18 3.51
C GLY A 562 10.24 20.06 2.89
N PRO A 563 9.03 19.50 2.71
CA PRO A 563 7.97 20.14 1.90
C PRO A 563 7.51 21.49 2.44
N VAL A 564 7.57 21.74 3.76
CA VAL A 564 7.19 23.05 4.31
C VAL A 564 8.23 24.11 3.97
N ALA A 565 9.53 23.81 4.13
CA ALA A 565 10.60 24.73 3.74
C ALA A 565 10.58 24.99 2.22
N ASP A 566 10.37 23.94 1.39
CA ASP A 566 10.20 24.06 -0.05
C ASP A 566 9.03 25.00 -0.42
N ALA A 567 7.89 24.87 0.25
CA ALA A 567 6.74 25.77 0.06
C ALA A 567 7.05 27.23 0.41
N LEU A 568 7.82 27.48 1.49
CA LEU A 568 8.19 28.82 1.91
C LEU A 568 9.19 29.47 0.95
N VAL A 569 10.18 28.72 0.46
CA VAL A 569 11.14 29.20 -0.55
C VAL A 569 10.41 29.56 -1.85
N THR A 570 9.52 28.69 -2.32
CA THR A 570 8.74 28.93 -3.54
C THR A 570 7.82 30.15 -3.40
N ALA A 571 7.18 30.34 -2.25
CA ALA A 571 6.29 31.49 -1.98
C ALA A 571 7.07 32.82 -1.84
N GLY A 572 8.30 32.77 -1.31
CA GLY A 572 9.15 33.94 -1.11
C GLY A 572 9.84 34.47 -2.39
N GLY A 573 9.72 33.77 -3.52
CA GLY A 573 10.36 34.16 -4.80
C GLY A 573 11.89 34.09 -4.78
N THR A 574 12.48 33.51 -3.76
CA THR A 574 13.91 33.20 -3.69
C THR A 574 14.10 31.78 -4.21
N ALA A 575 14.39 31.65 -5.51
CA ALA A 575 14.96 30.41 -5.99
C ALA A 575 16.31 30.14 -5.30
N PRO A 576 16.62 28.90 -4.94
CA PRO A 576 17.89 28.56 -4.33
C PRO A 576 19.08 28.86 -5.22
#